data_e1b4ace131154ec5d41019f851d3232b
#
_entry.id   e1b4ace131154ec5d41019f851d3232b
#
_cell.length_a   1.000
_cell.length_b   1.000
_cell.length_c   1.000
_cell.angle_alpha   90.00
_cell.angle_beta   90.00
_cell.angle_gamma   90.00
#
_symmetry.space_group_name_H-M   'P 1'
#
loop_
_entity.id
_entity.type
_entity.pdbx_description
1 polymer ?
#
loop_
_entity_poly.entity_id
_entity_poly.type
_entity_poly.pdbx_seq_one_letter_code
_entity_poly.pdbx_strand_id
1 'polypeptide(L)'
;MIVYCISGKAGHGKDTFANILAEKLKAEDQRVLVFHYADLLKWLCVKLFDWDGQKDEAGRHLLQYVGTNIIRAQRPDFWVGFVADVLALFPDEWDYVLIPDCRFPNEIEYLKDKGYDVVHVRVIRDGFESPMDDVAKRHPSETALDGYPVDAVVRNNGTIQDLEQSIAVVNKGKIAVEDSNEV
;
A
#
# COMPACT_ATOMS: atom_id res chain seq x y z
N MET A 1 3.16 16.19 -7.52
CA MET A 1 3.22 15.06 -6.56
C MET A 1 2.65 13.81 -7.22
N ILE A 2 3.41 12.72 -7.21
CA ILE A 2 2.97 11.40 -7.72
C ILE A 2 2.64 10.51 -6.52
N VAL A 3 1.49 9.83 -6.55
CA VAL A 3 1.04 8.94 -5.47
C VAL A 3 1.11 7.49 -5.95
N TYR A 4 1.93 6.68 -5.31
CA TYR A 4 2.01 5.25 -5.54
C TYR A 4 1.05 4.51 -4.59
N CYS A 5 -0.02 3.95 -5.13
CA CYS A 5 -0.90 3.03 -4.44
C CYS A 5 -0.34 1.61 -4.60
N ILE A 6 0.25 1.06 -3.54
CA ILE A 6 0.93 -0.23 -3.60
C ILE A 6 0.04 -1.29 -2.98
N SER A 7 -0.37 -2.27 -3.78
CA SER A 7 -1.24 -3.38 -3.40
C SER A 7 -0.52 -4.73 -3.41
N GLY A 8 -1.18 -5.77 -2.94
CA GLY A 8 -0.69 -7.15 -2.87
C GLY A 8 -1.11 -7.84 -1.59
N LYS A 9 -1.06 -9.16 -1.55
CA LYS A 9 -1.48 -9.97 -0.39
C LYS A 9 -0.59 -9.75 0.83
N ALA A 10 -1.07 -10.18 2.00
CA ALA A 10 -0.27 -10.14 3.22
C ALA A 10 1.01 -10.99 3.05
N GLY A 11 2.17 -10.43 3.42
CA GLY A 11 3.47 -11.09 3.29
C GLY A 11 4.14 -11.00 1.92
N HIS A 12 3.52 -10.37 0.90
CA HIS A 12 4.13 -10.21 -0.42
C HIS A 12 5.26 -9.17 -0.47
N GLY A 13 5.53 -8.41 0.61
CA GLY A 13 6.66 -7.49 0.68
C GLY A 13 6.38 -6.06 0.22
N LYS A 14 5.12 -5.60 0.31
CA LYS A 14 4.72 -4.23 -0.06
C LYS A 14 5.51 -3.14 0.67
N ASP A 15 5.66 -3.30 1.99
CA ASP A 15 6.44 -2.34 2.80
C ASP A 15 7.92 -2.36 2.41
N THR A 16 8.48 -3.55 2.16
CA THR A 16 9.87 -3.69 1.69
C THR A 16 10.07 -2.98 0.36
N PHE A 17 9.18 -3.22 -0.61
CA PHE A 17 9.21 -2.53 -1.89
C PHE A 17 9.09 -1.01 -1.73
N ALA A 18 8.13 -0.52 -0.93
CA ALA A 18 7.95 0.91 -0.70
C ALA A 18 9.19 1.56 -0.08
N ASN A 19 9.83 0.89 0.89
CA ASN A 19 11.03 1.40 1.54
C ASN A 19 12.22 1.46 0.55
N ILE A 20 12.43 0.41 -0.26
CA ILE A 20 13.49 0.42 -1.28
C ILE A 20 13.24 1.54 -2.29
N LEU A 21 12.01 1.69 -2.78
CA LEU A 21 11.65 2.76 -3.71
C LEU A 21 11.87 4.13 -3.08
N ALA A 22 11.48 4.32 -1.82
CA ALA A 22 11.69 5.58 -1.10
C ALA A 22 13.17 5.94 -1.01
N GLU A 23 14.03 4.99 -0.68
CA GLU A 23 15.48 5.24 -0.60
C GLU A 23 16.09 5.56 -1.97
N LYS A 24 15.66 4.88 -3.04
CA LYS A 24 16.12 5.20 -4.40
C LYS A 24 15.70 6.60 -4.84
N LEU A 25 14.45 6.98 -4.59
CA LEU A 25 13.95 8.32 -4.92
C LEU A 25 14.66 9.41 -4.11
N LYS A 26 14.91 9.19 -2.82
CA LYS A 26 15.68 10.11 -1.97
C LYS A 26 17.12 10.26 -2.43
N ALA A 27 17.74 9.20 -2.96
CA ALA A 27 19.08 9.25 -3.52
C ALA A 27 19.15 10.12 -4.80
N GLU A 28 18.01 10.41 -5.42
CA GLU A 28 17.84 11.34 -6.54
C GLU A 28 17.32 12.73 -6.09
N ASP A 29 17.54 13.09 -4.83
CA ASP A 29 17.12 14.36 -4.20
C ASP A 29 15.59 14.59 -4.23
N GLN A 30 14.79 13.50 -4.31
CA GLN A 30 13.34 13.62 -4.26
C GLN A 30 12.82 13.58 -2.81
N ARG A 31 11.80 14.38 -2.54
CA ARG A 31 11.12 14.39 -1.23
C ARG A 31 10.02 13.32 -1.24
N VAL A 32 10.17 12.32 -0.37
CA VAL A 32 9.31 11.14 -0.35
C VAL A 32 8.64 10.97 0.99
N LEU A 33 7.32 10.82 0.97
CA LEU A 33 6.51 10.40 2.11
C LEU A 33 6.09 8.93 1.92
N VAL A 34 6.33 8.10 2.94
CA VAL A 34 5.67 6.79 3.06
C VAL A 34 4.55 6.92 4.07
N PHE A 35 3.31 6.66 3.65
CA PHE A 35 2.11 6.86 4.45
C PHE A 35 1.19 5.63 4.37
N HIS A 36 0.67 5.17 5.53
CA HIS A 36 -0.23 4.01 5.57
C HIS A 36 -1.64 4.44 5.98
N TYR A 37 -2.66 4.00 5.26
CA TYR A 37 -4.06 4.13 5.70
C TYR A 37 -4.27 3.51 7.09
N ALA A 38 -3.58 2.39 7.36
CA ALA A 38 -3.71 1.68 8.62
C ALA A 38 -3.07 2.37 9.83
N ASP A 39 -2.29 3.45 9.69
CA ASP A 39 -1.65 4.07 10.85
C ASP A 39 -2.68 4.73 11.77
N LEU A 40 -3.64 5.46 11.22
CA LEU A 40 -4.76 6.00 11.99
C LEU A 40 -5.65 4.87 12.55
N LEU A 41 -5.90 3.81 11.78
CA LEU A 41 -6.67 2.65 12.25
C LEU A 41 -5.99 1.97 13.44
N LYS A 42 -4.69 1.73 13.38
CA LYS A 42 -3.90 1.16 14.48
C LYS A 42 -3.99 2.03 15.73
N TRP A 43 -3.82 3.35 15.55
CA TRP A 43 -3.95 4.30 16.65
C TRP A 43 -5.34 4.24 17.30
N LEU A 44 -6.41 4.20 16.50
CA LEU A 44 -7.78 4.05 17.00
C LEU A 44 -7.96 2.72 17.75
N CYS A 45 -7.43 1.61 17.22
CA CYS A 45 -7.56 0.30 17.87
C CYS A 45 -6.84 0.28 19.22
N VAL A 46 -5.65 0.87 19.33
CA VAL A 46 -4.94 1.00 20.62
C VAL A 46 -5.73 1.87 21.60
N LYS A 47 -6.29 3.01 21.14
CA LYS A 47 -6.93 3.99 22.05
C LYS A 47 -8.36 3.61 22.45
N LEU A 48 -9.11 2.95 21.59
CA LEU A 48 -10.54 2.70 21.80
C LEU A 48 -10.88 1.25 22.11
N PHE A 49 -9.97 0.31 21.77
CA PHE A 49 -10.23 -1.13 21.89
C PHE A 49 -9.13 -1.86 22.66
N ASP A 50 -8.24 -1.13 23.35
CA ASP A 50 -7.15 -1.66 24.18
C ASP A 50 -6.24 -2.67 23.43
N TRP A 51 -6.08 -2.49 22.09
CA TRP A 51 -5.22 -3.34 21.30
C TRP A 51 -3.76 -3.16 21.69
N ASP A 52 -3.05 -4.26 21.92
CA ASP A 52 -1.64 -4.28 22.34
C ASP A 52 -0.63 -4.02 21.21
N GLY A 53 -1.11 -3.86 19.96
CA GLY A 53 -0.27 -3.64 18.78
C GLY A 53 0.20 -4.94 18.09
N GLN A 54 -0.10 -6.12 18.64
CA GLN A 54 0.33 -7.38 18.05
C GLN A 54 -0.56 -7.75 16.85
N LYS A 55 0.09 -8.08 15.73
CA LYS A 55 -0.58 -8.55 14.51
C LYS A 55 -0.71 -10.08 14.50
N ASP A 56 -1.10 -10.67 15.62
CA ASP A 56 -1.55 -12.04 15.71
C ASP A 56 -2.93 -12.22 15.04
N GLU A 57 -3.56 -13.37 15.17
CA GLU A 57 -4.87 -13.66 14.60
C GLU A 57 -5.93 -12.69 15.13
N ALA A 58 -6.02 -12.51 16.44
CA ALA A 58 -6.98 -11.63 17.09
C ALA A 58 -6.79 -10.15 16.67
N GLY A 59 -5.55 -9.67 16.65
CA GLY A 59 -5.22 -8.31 16.21
C GLY A 59 -5.55 -8.06 14.75
N ARG A 60 -5.33 -9.04 13.86
CA ARG A 60 -5.73 -8.94 12.44
C ARG A 60 -7.24 -8.87 12.27
N HIS A 61 -7.99 -9.73 12.98
CA HIS A 61 -9.45 -9.70 12.98
C HIS A 61 -10.00 -8.37 13.50
N LEU A 62 -9.42 -7.83 14.59
CA LEU A 62 -9.79 -6.52 15.11
C LEU A 62 -9.58 -5.40 14.07
N LEU A 63 -8.41 -5.36 13.43
CA LEU A 63 -8.10 -4.36 12.41
C LEU A 63 -9.05 -4.46 11.20
N GLN A 64 -9.35 -5.66 10.72
CA GLN A 64 -10.30 -5.88 9.63
C GLN A 64 -11.72 -5.47 10.04
N TYR A 65 -12.15 -5.85 11.24
CA TYR A 65 -13.49 -5.53 11.76
C TYR A 65 -13.68 -4.02 11.93
N VAL A 66 -12.78 -3.35 12.65
CA VAL A 66 -12.89 -1.90 12.88
C VAL A 66 -12.70 -1.12 11.58
N GLY A 67 -11.68 -1.46 10.80
CA GLY A 67 -11.31 -0.73 9.59
C GLY A 67 -12.33 -0.89 8.45
N THR A 68 -12.86 -2.08 8.26
CA THR A 68 -13.75 -2.39 7.14
C THR A 68 -15.21 -2.49 7.58
N ASN A 69 -15.52 -3.36 8.55
CA ASN A 69 -16.91 -3.66 8.88
C ASN A 69 -17.60 -2.54 9.67
N ILE A 70 -16.85 -1.74 10.44
CA ILE A 70 -17.40 -0.59 11.17
C ILE A 70 -17.22 0.70 10.35
N ILE A 71 -15.98 1.13 10.15
CA ILE A 71 -15.70 2.49 9.65
C ILE A 71 -16.01 2.58 8.16
N ARG A 72 -15.45 1.71 7.33
CA ARG A 72 -15.66 1.75 5.88
C ARG A 72 -17.12 1.44 5.49
N ALA A 73 -17.81 0.58 6.22
CA ALA A 73 -19.23 0.29 5.96
C ALA A 73 -20.11 1.54 6.13
N GLN A 74 -19.77 2.44 7.02
CA GLN A 74 -20.51 3.69 7.26
C GLN A 74 -19.96 4.86 6.42
N ARG A 75 -18.66 4.90 6.18
CA ARG A 75 -17.95 5.96 5.45
C ARG A 75 -16.88 5.33 4.55
N PRO A 76 -17.25 4.91 3.34
CA PRO A 76 -16.36 4.17 2.43
C PRO A 76 -15.01 4.86 2.17
N ASP A 77 -15.02 6.18 2.07
CA ASP A 77 -13.83 6.98 1.73
C ASP A 77 -13.11 7.57 2.96
N PHE A 78 -13.45 7.12 4.19
CA PHE A 78 -12.88 7.69 5.40
C PHE A 78 -11.35 7.67 5.40
N TRP A 79 -10.75 6.52 5.06
CA TRP A 79 -9.29 6.37 5.11
C TRP A 79 -8.58 7.17 4.01
N VAL A 80 -9.06 7.04 2.79
CA VAL A 80 -8.46 7.77 1.65
C VAL A 80 -8.75 9.27 1.75
N GLY A 81 -9.92 9.67 2.23
CA GLY A 81 -10.26 11.06 2.46
C GLY A 81 -9.34 11.71 3.48
N PHE A 82 -9.06 11.03 4.61
CA PHE A 82 -8.10 11.52 5.60
C PHE A 82 -6.70 11.74 4.99
N VAL A 83 -6.21 10.77 4.21
CA VAL A 83 -4.91 10.91 3.53
C VAL A 83 -4.93 12.07 2.54
N ALA A 84 -5.96 12.17 1.70
CA ALA A 84 -6.10 13.25 0.72
C ALA A 84 -6.15 14.63 1.40
N ASP A 85 -6.85 14.76 2.53
CA ASP A 85 -6.90 16.00 3.31
C ASP A 85 -5.52 16.38 3.85
N VAL A 86 -4.75 15.41 4.39
CA VAL A 86 -3.36 15.64 4.84
C VAL A 86 -2.50 16.09 3.67
N LEU A 87 -2.56 15.41 2.52
CA LEU A 87 -1.75 15.79 1.35
C LEU A 87 -2.12 17.18 0.82
N ALA A 88 -3.39 17.56 0.87
CA ALA A 88 -3.86 18.87 0.44
C ALA A 88 -3.40 20.02 1.36
N LEU A 89 -3.16 19.74 2.65
CA LEU A 89 -2.60 20.72 3.60
C LEU A 89 -1.12 21.01 3.34
N PHE A 90 -0.40 20.09 2.65
CA PHE A 90 1.04 20.20 2.40
C PHE A 90 1.36 19.94 0.91
N PRO A 91 0.83 20.75 -0.02
CA PRO A 91 0.86 20.44 -1.45
C PRO A 91 2.27 20.42 -2.06
N ASP A 92 3.20 21.18 -1.46
CA ASP A 92 4.56 21.36 -1.98
C ASP A 92 5.64 20.64 -1.15
N GLU A 93 5.25 19.81 -0.17
CA GLU A 93 6.21 19.16 0.73
C GLU A 93 6.81 17.88 0.14
N TRP A 94 6.08 17.17 -0.73
CA TRP A 94 6.53 15.90 -1.27
C TRP A 94 6.41 15.86 -2.79
N ASP A 95 7.41 15.27 -3.42
CA ASP A 95 7.40 14.95 -4.85
C ASP A 95 6.70 13.60 -5.09
N TYR A 96 6.87 12.67 -4.12
CA TYR A 96 6.29 11.31 -4.14
C TYR A 96 5.66 10.94 -2.80
N VAL A 97 4.51 10.26 -2.90
CA VAL A 97 3.83 9.63 -1.75
C VAL A 97 3.66 8.15 -2.05
N LEU A 98 4.14 7.29 -1.16
CA LEU A 98 4.05 5.84 -1.29
C LEU A 98 3.08 5.30 -0.25
N ILE A 99 2.02 4.62 -0.70
CA ILE A 99 0.97 4.06 0.17
C ILE A 99 0.99 2.53 0.04
N PRO A 100 1.74 1.81 0.92
CA PRO A 100 1.99 0.37 0.75
C PRO A 100 0.88 -0.54 1.28
N ASP A 101 -0.24 0.00 1.71
CA ASP A 101 -1.38 -0.75 2.22
C ASP A 101 -2.68 -0.45 1.48
N CYS A 102 -2.60 -0.11 0.19
CA CYS A 102 -3.77 0.05 -0.67
C CYS A 102 -4.52 -1.29 -0.80
N ARG A 103 -5.85 -1.27 -0.53
CA ARG A 103 -6.69 -2.47 -0.40
C ARG A 103 -7.97 -2.42 -1.22
N PHE A 104 -8.45 -1.24 -1.60
CA PHE A 104 -9.76 -1.07 -2.23
C PHE A 104 -9.68 -0.16 -3.45
N PRO A 105 -10.50 -0.42 -4.49
CA PRO A 105 -10.54 0.41 -5.70
C PRO A 105 -10.77 1.90 -5.42
N ASN A 106 -11.69 2.23 -4.50
CA ASN A 106 -12.00 3.62 -4.17
C ASN A 106 -10.80 4.38 -3.57
N GLU A 107 -9.80 3.71 -3.02
CA GLU A 107 -8.58 4.36 -2.53
C GLU A 107 -7.74 4.92 -3.67
N ILE A 108 -7.80 4.29 -4.84
CA ILE A 108 -7.12 4.71 -6.06
C ILE A 108 -7.95 5.77 -6.79
N GLU A 109 -9.24 5.47 -6.99
CA GLU A 109 -10.17 6.33 -7.72
C GLU A 109 -10.35 7.69 -7.04
N TYR A 110 -10.54 7.70 -5.72
CA TYR A 110 -10.68 8.93 -4.95
C TYR A 110 -9.50 9.88 -5.12
N LEU A 111 -8.27 9.36 -5.08
CA LEU A 111 -7.07 10.18 -5.27
C LEU A 111 -6.97 10.69 -6.70
N LYS A 112 -7.32 9.88 -7.71
CA LYS A 112 -7.42 10.31 -9.11
C LYS A 112 -8.45 11.41 -9.29
N ASP A 113 -9.62 11.29 -8.68
CA ASP A 113 -10.69 12.30 -8.71
C ASP A 113 -10.29 13.62 -8.04
N LYS A 114 -9.39 13.55 -7.05
CA LYS A 114 -8.79 14.74 -6.44
C LYS A 114 -7.67 15.38 -7.27
N GLY A 115 -7.34 14.81 -8.43
CA GLY A 115 -6.34 15.36 -9.38
C GLY A 115 -4.91 14.93 -9.09
N TYR A 116 -4.67 13.93 -8.24
CA TYR A 116 -3.34 13.37 -8.04
C TYR A 116 -2.93 12.50 -9.24
N ASP A 117 -1.64 12.50 -9.59
CA ASP A 117 -1.07 11.54 -10.53
C ASP A 117 -0.83 10.23 -9.77
N VAL A 118 -1.74 9.25 -9.96
CA VAL A 118 -1.77 8.00 -9.20
C VAL A 118 -1.24 6.86 -10.05
N VAL A 119 -0.25 6.14 -9.50
CA VAL A 119 0.32 4.92 -10.07
C VAL A 119 -0.04 3.73 -9.18
N HIS A 120 -0.77 2.75 -9.72
CA HIS A 120 -1.12 1.53 -9.00
C HIS A 120 -0.09 0.43 -9.27
N VAL A 121 0.65 0.03 -8.24
CA VAL A 121 1.64 -1.05 -8.31
C VAL A 121 1.16 -2.24 -7.51
N ARG A 122 1.26 -3.45 -8.08
CA ARG A 122 0.97 -4.69 -7.37
C ARG A 122 2.24 -5.49 -7.11
N VAL A 123 2.52 -5.74 -5.83
CA VAL A 123 3.61 -6.61 -5.41
C VAL A 123 3.09 -8.04 -5.28
N ILE A 124 3.73 -8.98 -5.97
CA ILE A 124 3.38 -10.40 -5.99
C ILE A 124 4.60 -11.20 -5.50
N ARG A 125 4.33 -12.22 -4.68
CA ARG A 125 5.31 -13.24 -4.31
C ARG A 125 4.74 -14.60 -4.66
N ASP A 126 5.19 -15.14 -5.81
CA ASP A 126 4.68 -16.39 -6.33
C ASP A 126 5.01 -17.55 -5.38
N GLY A 127 4.05 -18.46 -5.19
CA GLY A 127 4.22 -19.61 -4.30
C GLY A 127 4.28 -19.29 -2.80
N PHE A 128 4.15 -18.03 -2.39
CA PHE A 128 4.12 -17.67 -0.97
C PHE A 128 2.69 -17.81 -0.41
N GLU A 129 2.56 -18.65 0.61
CA GLU A 129 1.30 -18.75 1.36
C GLU A 129 1.35 -17.83 2.58
N SER A 130 0.37 -16.93 2.67
CA SER A 130 0.21 -16.07 3.84
C SER A 130 -0.13 -16.92 5.08
N PRO A 131 0.48 -16.64 6.24
CA PRO A 131 0.19 -17.33 7.50
C PRO A 131 -1.18 -16.94 8.11
N MET A 132 -1.97 -16.13 7.40
CA MET A 132 -3.33 -15.76 7.84
C MET A 132 -4.25 -16.97 7.78
N ASP A 133 -5.26 -16.99 8.68
CA ASP A 133 -6.34 -17.96 8.61
C ASP A 133 -7.22 -17.74 7.35
N ASP A 134 -8.04 -18.72 7.02
CA ASP A 134 -8.86 -18.71 5.80
C ASP A 134 -9.95 -17.63 5.81
N VAL A 135 -10.43 -17.20 6.97
CA VAL A 135 -11.43 -16.13 7.09
C VAL A 135 -10.79 -14.81 6.75
N ALA A 136 -9.64 -14.51 7.34
CA ALA A 136 -8.89 -13.30 7.09
C ALA A 136 -8.40 -13.21 5.63
N LYS A 137 -7.99 -14.33 5.00
CA LYS A 137 -7.59 -14.39 3.58
C LYS A 137 -8.72 -14.03 2.62
N ARG A 138 -9.99 -14.38 2.94
CA ARG A 138 -11.17 -14.10 2.11
C ARG A 138 -11.81 -12.76 2.41
N HIS A 139 -11.33 -12.06 3.42
CA HIS A 139 -11.89 -10.76 3.79
C HIS A 139 -11.75 -9.75 2.63
N PRO A 140 -12.71 -8.83 2.40
CA PRO A 140 -12.64 -7.85 1.32
C PRO A 140 -11.35 -7.04 1.27
N SER A 141 -10.73 -6.73 2.40
CA SER A 141 -9.42 -6.04 2.44
C SER A 141 -8.26 -6.84 1.84
N GLU A 142 -8.43 -8.14 1.59
CA GLU A 142 -7.43 -8.98 0.92
C GLU A 142 -7.80 -9.31 -0.52
N THR A 143 -9.06 -9.14 -0.93
CA THR A 143 -9.56 -9.61 -2.23
C THR A 143 -10.12 -8.53 -3.14
N ALA A 144 -10.48 -7.35 -2.64
CA ALA A 144 -11.18 -6.32 -3.41
C ALA A 144 -10.38 -5.79 -4.62
N LEU A 145 -9.06 -5.90 -4.62
CA LEU A 145 -8.20 -5.49 -5.75
C LEU A 145 -7.78 -6.65 -6.66
N ASP A 146 -8.22 -7.90 -6.45
CA ASP A 146 -7.70 -9.05 -7.21
C ASP A 146 -7.86 -8.90 -8.73
N GLY A 147 -8.99 -8.40 -9.22
CA GLY A 147 -9.26 -8.14 -10.63
C GLY A 147 -9.08 -6.66 -11.05
N TYR A 148 -8.61 -5.80 -10.16
CA TYR A 148 -8.49 -4.37 -10.47
C TYR A 148 -7.24 -4.09 -11.33
N PRO A 149 -7.32 -3.20 -12.34
CA PRO A 149 -6.20 -2.86 -13.19
C PRO A 149 -4.99 -2.33 -12.42
N VAL A 150 -3.80 -2.64 -12.92
CA VAL A 150 -2.53 -2.17 -12.37
C VAL A 150 -1.68 -1.51 -13.45
N ASP A 151 -0.92 -0.49 -13.07
CA ASP A 151 0.03 0.18 -13.96
C ASP A 151 1.36 -0.58 -14.02
N ALA A 152 1.72 -1.30 -12.93
CA ALA A 152 2.90 -2.15 -12.88
C ALA A 152 2.72 -3.34 -11.93
N VAL A 153 3.40 -4.44 -12.22
CA VAL A 153 3.52 -5.63 -11.35
C VAL A 153 4.97 -5.79 -10.95
N VAL A 154 5.21 -5.94 -9.66
CA VAL A 154 6.54 -6.21 -9.08
C VAL A 154 6.56 -7.63 -8.54
N ARG A 155 7.47 -8.48 -9.04
CA ARG A 155 7.65 -9.85 -8.56
C ARG A 155 8.73 -9.90 -7.49
N ASN A 156 8.34 -10.26 -6.27
CA ASN A 156 9.24 -10.37 -5.11
C ASN A 156 9.51 -11.84 -4.79
N ASN A 157 10.12 -12.54 -5.74
CA ASN A 157 10.39 -13.99 -5.63
C ASN A 157 11.80 -14.33 -5.16
N GLY A 158 12.69 -13.35 -5.14
CA GLY A 158 14.09 -13.51 -4.80
C GLY A 158 14.47 -12.93 -3.44
N THR A 159 15.72 -12.50 -3.35
CA THR A 159 16.29 -11.79 -2.21
C THR A 159 15.87 -10.30 -2.21
N ILE A 160 16.19 -9.59 -1.13
CA ILE A 160 16.02 -8.13 -1.06
C ILE A 160 16.87 -7.44 -2.14
N GLN A 161 18.05 -7.96 -2.42
CA GLN A 161 18.93 -7.42 -3.45
C GLN A 161 18.34 -7.59 -4.86
N ASP A 162 17.71 -8.73 -5.14
CA ASP A 162 17.02 -8.96 -6.42
C ASP A 162 15.85 -7.98 -6.58
N LEU A 163 15.06 -7.78 -5.53
CA LEU A 163 13.99 -6.78 -5.52
C LEU A 163 14.52 -5.37 -5.74
N GLU A 164 15.63 -5.00 -5.09
CA GLU A 164 16.27 -3.70 -5.25
C GLU A 164 16.78 -3.48 -6.69
N GLN A 165 17.34 -4.50 -7.32
CA GLN A 165 17.82 -4.44 -8.69
C GLN A 165 16.68 -4.36 -9.71
N SER A 166 15.53 -5.01 -9.44
CA SER A 166 14.37 -4.98 -10.33
C SER A 166 13.68 -3.61 -10.40
N ILE A 167 13.94 -2.72 -9.45
CA ILE A 167 13.33 -1.38 -9.39
C ILE A 167 14.26 -0.38 -10.11
N ALA A 168 13.98 -0.10 -11.38
CA ALA A 168 14.61 1.01 -12.08
C ALA A 168 13.74 2.27 -11.94
N VAL A 169 14.31 3.36 -11.43
CA VAL A 169 13.66 4.67 -11.44
C VAL A 169 13.87 5.27 -12.82
N VAL A 170 12.80 5.36 -13.60
CA VAL A 170 12.82 5.96 -14.94
C VAL A 170 12.45 7.44 -14.82
N ASN A 171 13.01 8.28 -15.69
CA ASN A 171 12.81 9.73 -15.76
C ASN A 171 11.35 10.15 -15.45
N LYS A 172 11.18 11.06 -14.49
CA LYS A 172 9.92 11.56 -13.93
C LYS A 172 9.18 10.57 -13.02
N GLY A 173 9.92 9.70 -12.29
CA GLY A 173 9.34 8.88 -11.22
C GLY A 173 8.35 7.81 -11.66
N LYS A 174 8.28 7.48 -12.94
CA LYS A 174 7.63 6.25 -13.38
C LYS A 174 8.59 5.09 -13.17
N ILE A 175 8.14 4.07 -12.48
CA ILE A 175 8.92 2.85 -12.26
C ILE A 175 8.86 2.04 -13.54
N ALA A 176 10.02 1.68 -14.12
CA ALA A 176 10.12 0.51 -14.95
C ALA A 176 10.45 -0.67 -14.03
N VAL A 177 9.64 -1.70 -14.04
CA VAL A 177 9.95 -2.97 -13.39
C VAL A 177 10.44 -3.88 -14.49
N GLU A 178 11.71 -4.26 -14.44
CA GLU A 178 12.23 -5.30 -15.30
C GLU A 178 11.67 -6.64 -14.79
N ASP A 179 10.83 -7.29 -15.60
CA ASP A 179 10.44 -8.69 -15.35
C ASP A 179 11.70 -9.56 -15.40
N SER A 180 12.18 -9.98 -14.22
CA SER A 180 13.33 -10.86 -14.07
C SER A 180 13.04 -12.32 -14.50
N ASN A 181 12.11 -12.54 -15.43
CA ASN A 181 11.71 -13.86 -15.95
C ASN A 181 11.65 -13.90 -17.49
N GLU A 182 12.71 -13.43 -18.16
CA GLU A 182 13.06 -13.94 -19.50
C GLU A 182 14.43 -14.64 -19.39
N VAL A 183 14.45 -15.88 -18.93
CA VAL A 183 15.43 -16.90 -19.32
C VAL A 183 14.74 -18.26 -19.28
#